data_b7be4ba62bf04a1e7c5a9b36caa5cb51
#
_entry.id   b7be4ba62bf04a1e7c5a9b36caa5cb51
#
_cell.length_a   1.000
_cell.length_b   1.000
_cell.length_c   1.000
_cell.angle_alpha   90.00
_cell.angle_beta   90.00
_cell.angle_gamma   90.00
#
_symmetry.space_group_name_H-M   'P 1'
#
loop_
_entity.id
_entity.type
_entity.pdbx_description
1 polymer ?
#
loop_
_entity_poly.entity_id
_entity_poly.type
_entity_poly.pdbx_seq_one_letter_code
_entity_poly.pdbx_strand_id
1 'polypeptide(L)'
;IAVRVDNSEQPNSRWYSGCGIYRNVWLTTVEPLYVDLWGTYVTTPEVSEQKATVSVSTTIKSEMTAEASVKIETIIRDGSQNSVSTQSTTQQFKPGDSNVIEQQLQIDNPVFWSVDNPHLYTVVTNLYADGKQTDSYETPLGVRTFEFDAEKGFFLNGESIKIKGVCMHHDLGALGASINTRALERQLEILREMGVNGIRTAHNPPAPELLQLCDKMGFIVQDETFDMWRKRKTTYDYSLYFNEWHERDLTDHILRDRNHPSIFSWSIGNEVMEQWTQADADTLDIMQANLLLNFTRDIDESEISDTLSVNSLLTIKLVNMVKELDPTRPVTAGNNETRTINHLLLSGALDIIGFNYHLNDYDNVKVEYPGKPFIASETTSALATRGYYRMPSDSAYIWPARWDMTFEDPSFSCSAYDNCHVPWGSTHEDTWRKVKENDYVSGLYIWTGFDYIGEPTPFNFPARSSYFGIIDLAGCLLYVSV
;
A
#
# COMPACT_ATOMS: atom_id res chain seq x y z
N ILE A 1 -22.87 20.60 -10.53
CA ILE A 1 -21.71 19.89 -11.10
C ILE A 1 -22.24 18.70 -11.85
N ALA A 2 -21.77 18.45 -13.07
CA ALA A 2 -22.07 17.28 -13.86
C ALA A 2 -20.74 16.55 -14.18
N VAL A 3 -20.72 15.22 -14.00
CA VAL A 3 -19.55 14.38 -14.29
C VAL A 3 -19.96 13.35 -15.33
N ARG A 4 -19.21 13.30 -16.42
CA ARG A 4 -19.33 12.23 -17.42
C ARG A 4 -18.20 11.23 -17.18
N VAL A 5 -18.54 9.96 -17.04
CA VAL A 5 -17.60 8.86 -16.99
C VAL A 5 -17.81 7.99 -18.23
N ASP A 6 -16.73 7.72 -18.94
CA ASP A 6 -16.70 6.80 -20.07
C ASP A 6 -15.64 5.72 -19.77
N ASN A 7 -16.09 4.50 -19.52
CA ASN A 7 -15.28 3.32 -19.26
C ASN A 7 -15.58 2.22 -20.28
N SER A 8 -15.83 2.61 -21.51
CA SER A 8 -16.15 1.70 -22.62
C SER A 8 -14.92 0.97 -23.16
N GLU A 9 -13.74 1.56 -23.03
CA GLU A 9 -12.48 0.95 -23.46
C GLU A 9 -11.98 -0.05 -22.43
N GLN A 10 -11.94 -1.34 -22.83
CA GLN A 10 -11.56 -2.46 -21.97
C GLN A 10 -10.65 -3.44 -22.71
N PRO A 11 -9.79 -4.20 -22.02
CA PRO A 11 -9.53 -4.19 -20.56
C PRO A 11 -8.66 -3.00 -20.14
N ASN A 12 -8.99 -2.39 -18.99
CA ASN A 12 -8.22 -1.32 -18.38
C ASN A 12 -7.46 -1.75 -17.11
N SER A 13 -7.71 -2.96 -16.63
CA SER A 13 -6.98 -3.63 -15.55
C SER A 13 -7.15 -5.14 -15.68
N ARG A 14 -6.43 -5.91 -14.87
CA ARG A 14 -6.55 -7.38 -14.80
C ARG A 14 -7.69 -7.83 -13.88
N TRP A 15 -8.17 -6.95 -13.00
CA TRP A 15 -9.25 -7.17 -12.05
C TRP A 15 -10.39 -6.17 -12.27
N TYR A 16 -11.52 -6.34 -11.57
CA TYR A 16 -12.64 -5.42 -11.61
C TYR A 16 -12.30 -4.11 -10.92
N SER A 17 -12.18 -3.03 -11.65
CA SER A 17 -11.82 -1.70 -11.14
C SER A 17 -13.01 -0.80 -10.82
N GLY A 18 -14.23 -1.21 -11.17
CA GLY A 18 -15.43 -0.38 -11.05
C GLY A 18 -15.62 0.58 -12.23
N CYS A 19 -16.74 1.32 -12.21
CA CYS A 19 -17.08 2.32 -13.20
C CYS A 19 -17.88 3.46 -12.57
N GLY A 20 -17.66 4.68 -13.03
CA GLY A 20 -18.36 5.84 -12.51
C GLY A 20 -17.76 6.39 -11.22
N ILE A 21 -18.56 7.13 -10.47
CA ILE A 21 -18.18 7.66 -9.16
C ILE A 21 -18.53 6.60 -8.10
N TYR A 22 -17.55 5.87 -7.62
CA TYR A 22 -17.72 4.77 -6.66
C TYR A 22 -17.13 5.06 -5.27
N ARG A 23 -16.43 6.20 -5.11
CA ARG A 23 -15.94 6.71 -3.82
C ARG A 23 -16.65 8.00 -3.43
N ASN A 24 -16.56 8.37 -2.16
CA ASN A 24 -17.16 9.59 -1.66
C ASN A 24 -16.59 10.82 -2.37
N VAL A 25 -17.46 11.81 -2.63
CA VAL A 25 -17.10 13.11 -3.17
C VAL A 25 -17.49 14.17 -2.15
N TRP A 26 -16.54 14.96 -1.72
CA TRP A 26 -16.72 15.98 -0.70
C TRP A 26 -16.68 17.37 -1.34
N LEU A 27 -17.61 18.23 -0.93
CA LEU A 27 -17.56 19.68 -1.17
C LEU A 27 -17.24 20.36 0.15
N THR A 28 -16.01 20.87 0.28
CA THR A 28 -15.58 21.62 1.45
C THR A 28 -15.77 23.10 1.20
N THR A 29 -16.43 23.80 2.13
CA THR A 29 -16.56 25.24 2.14
C THR A 29 -15.77 25.82 3.30
N VAL A 30 -15.01 26.86 3.06
CA VAL A 30 -14.10 27.47 4.04
C VAL A 30 -14.31 28.99 4.07
N GLU A 31 -13.93 29.64 5.18
CA GLU A 31 -13.78 31.10 5.23
C GLU A 31 -12.54 31.50 4.42
N PRO A 32 -12.33 32.79 4.05
CA PRO A 32 -11.17 33.23 3.27
C PRO A 32 -9.79 33.03 3.91
N LEU A 33 -9.71 32.57 5.14
CA LEU A 33 -8.47 32.14 5.80
C LEU A 33 -8.67 30.72 6.30
N TYR A 34 -7.91 29.77 5.75
CA TYR A 34 -8.13 28.35 5.98
C TYR A 34 -6.85 27.51 5.89
N VAL A 35 -6.87 26.31 6.47
CA VAL A 35 -5.86 25.27 6.26
C VAL A 35 -6.05 24.67 4.88
N ASP A 36 -4.97 24.62 4.08
CA ASP A 36 -5.03 24.07 2.72
C ASP A 36 -5.47 22.60 2.73
N LEU A 37 -5.98 22.14 1.60
CA LEU A 37 -6.33 20.73 1.40
C LEU A 37 -5.09 19.84 1.64
N TRP A 38 -5.20 18.90 2.58
CA TRP A 38 -4.07 18.06 3.05
C TRP A 38 -2.86 18.88 3.54
N GLY A 39 -3.10 20.13 3.93
CA GLY A 39 -2.07 21.09 4.28
C GLY A 39 -1.41 20.83 5.64
N THR A 40 -1.90 19.88 6.43
CA THR A 40 -1.27 19.52 7.71
C THR A 40 -0.37 18.29 7.52
N TYR A 41 0.84 18.35 8.08
CA TYR A 41 1.74 17.22 8.18
C TYR A 41 2.23 17.06 9.62
N VAL A 42 1.98 15.89 10.21
CA VAL A 42 2.26 15.61 11.61
C VAL A 42 3.27 14.46 11.71
N THR A 43 4.36 14.71 12.45
CA THR A 43 5.40 13.73 12.69
C THR A 43 5.77 13.64 14.16
N THR A 44 6.40 12.53 14.56
CA THR A 44 6.93 12.32 15.91
C THR A 44 8.43 12.05 15.84
N PRO A 45 9.27 13.12 15.68
CA PRO A 45 10.71 12.96 15.46
C PRO A 45 11.46 12.34 16.65
N GLU A 46 10.95 12.49 17.85
CA GLU A 46 11.52 11.92 19.06
C GLU A 46 10.42 11.27 19.88
N VAL A 47 10.58 9.96 20.17
CA VAL A 47 9.63 9.16 20.94
C VAL A 47 10.35 8.32 21.97
N SER A 48 9.87 8.40 23.21
CA SER A 48 10.25 7.54 24.32
C SER A 48 9.02 7.25 25.20
N GLU A 49 9.13 6.33 26.13
CA GLU A 49 8.06 6.03 27.10
C GLU A 49 7.66 7.27 27.95
N GLN A 50 8.60 8.18 28.20
CA GLN A 50 8.38 9.35 29.02
C GLN A 50 7.85 10.55 28.24
N LYS A 51 8.14 10.58 26.92
CA LYS A 51 7.90 11.77 26.13
C LYS A 51 7.84 11.49 24.63
N ALA A 52 6.92 12.12 23.92
CA ALA A 52 6.94 12.25 22.46
C ALA A 52 6.96 13.72 22.05
N THR A 53 7.90 14.09 21.17
CA THR A 53 7.89 15.37 20.49
C THR A 53 7.04 15.26 19.24
N VAL A 54 6.04 16.13 19.07
CA VAL A 54 5.15 16.18 17.93
C VAL A 54 5.45 17.45 17.11
N SER A 55 5.89 17.27 15.88
CA SER A 55 6.09 18.36 14.92
C SER A 55 4.86 18.46 14.01
N VAL A 56 4.30 19.68 13.92
CA VAL A 56 3.12 19.97 13.11
C VAL A 56 3.48 21.06 12.12
N SER A 57 3.47 20.73 10.83
CA SER A 57 3.63 21.67 9.72
C SER A 57 2.25 21.92 9.11
N THR A 58 1.81 23.18 9.07
CA THR A 58 0.48 23.54 8.58
C THR A 58 0.59 24.59 7.46
N THR A 59 0.14 24.26 6.27
CA THR A 59 -0.01 25.20 5.17
C THR A 59 -1.33 25.95 5.30
N ILE A 60 -1.26 27.28 5.39
CA ILE A 60 -2.42 28.15 5.57
C ILE A 60 -2.52 29.07 4.36
N LYS A 61 -3.70 29.16 3.78
CA LYS A 61 -4.04 30.04 2.66
C LYS A 61 -4.90 31.22 3.10
N SER A 62 -4.59 32.39 2.54
CA SER A 62 -5.31 33.64 2.77
C SER A 62 -5.90 34.19 1.49
N GLU A 63 -7.21 34.12 1.35
CA GLU A 63 -8.01 34.79 0.34
C GLU A 63 -8.72 36.05 0.90
N MET A 64 -8.24 36.53 2.05
CA MET A 64 -8.76 37.75 2.67
C MET A 64 -8.53 38.98 1.77
N THR A 65 -9.33 40.02 1.96
CA THR A 65 -9.21 41.29 1.20
C THR A 65 -8.26 42.29 1.81
N ALA A 66 -7.82 42.05 3.06
CA ALA A 66 -6.91 42.91 3.83
C ALA A 66 -5.94 42.07 4.65
N GLU A 67 -4.81 42.66 5.03
CA GLU A 67 -3.86 42.07 5.97
C GLU A 67 -4.49 41.89 7.35
N ALA A 68 -4.25 40.74 7.98
CA ALA A 68 -4.75 40.44 9.31
C ALA A 68 -3.71 39.74 10.19
N SER A 69 -3.83 39.94 11.50
CA SER A 69 -3.08 39.16 12.48
C SER A 69 -3.81 37.86 12.78
N VAL A 70 -3.15 36.75 12.42
CA VAL A 70 -3.71 35.39 12.52
C VAL A 70 -3.08 34.68 13.70
N LYS A 71 -3.90 34.21 14.64
CA LYS A 71 -3.49 33.26 15.67
C LYS A 71 -3.74 31.83 15.14
N ILE A 72 -2.72 31.02 15.16
CA ILE A 72 -2.73 29.59 14.86
C ILE A 72 -2.59 28.85 16.19
N GLU A 73 -3.62 28.11 16.58
CA GLU A 73 -3.64 27.36 17.83
C GLU A 73 -3.74 25.85 17.50
N THR A 74 -2.69 25.11 17.85
CA THR A 74 -2.67 23.66 17.69
C THR A 74 -2.82 22.98 19.04
N ILE A 75 -3.76 22.05 19.12
CA ILE A 75 -4.14 21.30 20.32
C ILE A 75 -4.02 19.83 20.04
N ILE A 76 -3.31 19.07 20.85
CA ILE A 76 -3.35 17.61 20.82
C ILE A 76 -4.38 17.14 21.86
N ARG A 77 -5.32 16.31 21.42
CA ARG A 77 -6.34 15.68 22.26
C ARG A 77 -6.13 14.18 22.36
N ASP A 78 -6.39 13.62 23.53
CA ASP A 78 -6.41 12.17 23.75
C ASP A 78 -7.72 11.54 23.22
N GLY A 79 -7.82 10.20 23.29
CA GLY A 79 -9.01 9.47 22.89
C GLY A 79 -10.29 9.82 23.67
N SER A 80 -10.17 10.48 24.82
CA SER A 80 -11.28 11.01 25.63
C SER A 80 -11.56 12.49 25.34
N GLN A 81 -10.94 13.07 24.33
CA GLN A 81 -11.04 14.48 23.92
C GLN A 81 -10.46 15.49 24.92
N ASN A 82 -9.66 15.06 25.89
CA ASN A 82 -8.95 15.97 26.79
C ASN A 82 -7.75 16.58 26.04
N SER A 83 -7.49 17.88 26.25
CA SER A 83 -6.27 18.51 25.75
C SER A 83 -5.06 18.02 26.56
N VAL A 84 -4.09 17.40 25.86
CA VAL A 84 -2.83 16.93 26.45
C VAL A 84 -1.67 17.87 26.17
N SER A 85 -1.77 18.66 25.10
CA SER A 85 -0.77 19.67 24.74
C SER A 85 -1.40 20.79 23.92
N THR A 86 -0.89 22.01 24.04
CA THR A 86 -1.37 23.16 23.26
C THR A 86 -0.20 24.10 22.93
N GLN A 87 -0.15 24.57 21.69
CA GLN A 87 0.80 25.58 21.20
C GLN A 87 0.04 26.65 20.42
N SER A 88 0.45 27.91 20.56
CA SER A 88 -0.09 29.01 19.76
C SER A 88 1.02 29.83 19.12
N THR A 89 0.80 30.22 17.88
CA THR A 89 1.68 31.10 17.08
C THR A 89 0.84 32.21 16.49
N THR A 90 1.38 33.43 16.39
CA THR A 90 0.70 34.53 15.72
C THR A 90 1.56 35.05 14.58
N GLN A 91 0.96 35.21 13.41
CA GLN A 91 1.65 35.69 12.21
C GLN A 91 0.75 36.62 11.39
N GLN A 92 1.35 37.57 10.70
CA GLN A 92 0.65 38.45 9.74
C GLN A 92 0.44 37.69 8.40
N PHE A 93 -0.78 37.78 7.90
CA PHE A 93 -1.15 37.24 6.58
C PHE A 93 -1.69 38.34 5.70
N LYS A 94 -1.21 38.41 4.46
CA LYS A 94 -1.67 39.31 3.42
C LYS A 94 -2.65 38.58 2.47
N PRO A 95 -3.43 39.34 1.70
CA PRO A 95 -4.20 38.75 0.61
C PRO A 95 -3.30 37.94 -0.35
N GLY A 96 -3.67 36.69 -0.61
CA GLY A 96 -2.94 35.79 -1.52
C GLY A 96 -1.77 35.03 -0.89
N ASP A 97 -1.50 35.19 0.39
CA ASP A 97 -0.44 34.44 1.08
C ASP A 97 -0.78 32.95 1.16
N SER A 98 0.26 32.13 0.97
CA SER A 98 0.27 30.70 1.27
C SER A 98 1.52 30.41 2.10
N ASN A 99 1.35 30.28 3.42
CA ASN A 99 2.48 30.16 4.35
C ASN A 99 2.43 28.81 5.07
N VAL A 100 3.62 28.23 5.29
CA VAL A 100 3.80 27.05 6.14
C VAL A 100 4.16 27.49 7.55
N ILE A 101 3.43 27.01 8.53
CA ILE A 101 3.62 27.30 9.96
C ILE A 101 4.10 26.03 10.66
N GLU A 102 5.28 26.11 11.25
CA GLU A 102 5.87 25.02 12.04
C GLU A 102 5.60 25.22 13.53
N GLN A 103 5.09 24.18 14.18
CA GLN A 103 4.87 24.14 15.61
C GLN A 103 5.38 22.83 16.21
N GLN A 104 5.92 22.90 17.43
CA GLN A 104 6.34 21.73 18.17
C GLN A 104 5.55 21.63 19.47
N LEU A 105 4.97 20.46 19.69
CA LEU A 105 4.21 20.13 20.89
C LEU A 105 4.86 18.90 21.57
N GLN A 106 4.49 18.66 22.80
CA GLN A 106 4.99 17.54 23.58
C GLN A 106 3.83 16.76 24.19
N ILE A 107 3.90 15.44 24.15
CA ILE A 107 3.04 14.53 24.90
C ILE A 107 3.88 13.87 25.98
N ASP A 108 3.53 14.05 27.25
CA ASP A 108 4.18 13.39 28.37
C ASP A 108 3.56 11.99 28.59
N ASN A 109 4.40 10.97 28.80
CA ASN A 109 4.00 9.56 28.95
C ASN A 109 3.00 9.11 27.86
N PRO A 110 3.39 9.18 26.58
CA PRO A 110 2.50 8.89 25.48
C PRO A 110 2.04 7.43 25.49
N VAL A 111 0.78 7.21 25.14
CA VAL A 111 0.28 5.85 24.83
C VAL A 111 0.62 5.54 23.39
N PHE A 112 1.40 4.47 23.16
CA PHE A 112 1.84 4.10 21.82
C PHE A 112 0.73 3.43 21.01
N TRP A 113 0.67 3.79 19.75
CA TRP A 113 -0.10 3.06 18.76
C TRP A 113 0.63 1.75 18.42
N SER A 114 -0.10 0.64 18.43
CA SER A 114 0.39 -0.67 18.00
C SER A 114 -0.74 -1.49 17.39
N VAL A 115 -0.41 -2.66 16.84
CA VAL A 115 -1.38 -3.62 16.30
C VAL A 115 -2.42 -4.01 17.35
N ASP A 116 -1.96 -4.28 18.58
CA ASP A 116 -2.84 -4.74 19.67
C ASP A 116 -3.47 -3.60 20.48
N ASN A 117 -2.89 -2.41 20.42
CA ASN A 117 -3.39 -1.20 21.08
C ASN A 117 -3.33 -0.01 20.12
N PRO A 118 -4.28 0.14 19.19
CA PRO A 118 -4.28 1.20 18.18
C PRO A 118 -4.74 2.54 18.76
N HIS A 119 -4.01 3.06 19.76
CA HIS A 119 -4.35 4.31 20.43
C HIS A 119 -4.12 5.52 19.53
N LEU A 120 -5.14 6.35 19.39
CA LEU A 120 -5.10 7.55 18.55
C LEU A 120 -5.26 8.81 19.39
N TYR A 121 -4.44 9.79 19.07
CA TYR A 121 -4.62 11.19 19.40
C TYR A 121 -5.23 11.93 18.21
N THR A 122 -5.75 13.13 18.45
CA THR A 122 -6.19 14.05 17.40
C THR A 122 -5.43 15.37 17.53
N VAL A 123 -4.80 15.81 16.47
CA VAL A 123 -4.21 17.15 16.34
C VAL A 123 -5.27 18.06 15.75
N VAL A 124 -5.67 19.09 16.49
CA VAL A 124 -6.66 20.08 16.07
C VAL A 124 -5.96 21.41 15.84
N THR A 125 -5.98 21.91 14.61
CA THR A 125 -5.43 23.23 14.25
C THR A 125 -6.57 24.21 14.05
N ASN A 126 -6.66 25.22 14.90
CA ASN A 126 -7.64 26.30 14.84
C ASN A 126 -6.99 27.59 14.33
N LEU A 127 -7.65 28.27 13.41
CA LEU A 127 -7.23 29.57 12.90
C LEU A 127 -8.18 30.69 13.40
N TYR A 128 -7.60 31.79 13.84
CA TYR A 128 -8.35 32.94 14.27
C TYR A 128 -7.82 34.22 13.61
N ALA A 129 -8.69 34.97 12.93
CA ALA A 129 -8.40 36.30 12.41
C ALA A 129 -9.20 37.33 13.22
N ASP A 130 -8.54 38.34 13.75
CA ASP A 130 -9.15 39.38 14.57
C ASP A 130 -10.02 38.84 15.73
N GLY A 131 -9.59 37.72 16.31
CA GLY A 131 -10.28 37.05 17.43
C GLY A 131 -11.47 36.19 17.05
N LYS A 132 -11.85 36.14 15.76
CA LYS A 132 -12.88 35.22 15.22
C LYS A 132 -12.24 33.96 14.65
N GLN A 133 -12.75 32.81 15.05
CA GLN A 133 -12.32 31.53 14.43
C GLN A 133 -12.76 31.49 12.96
N THR A 134 -11.82 31.22 12.07
CA THR A 134 -12.05 31.11 10.62
C THR A 134 -12.00 29.67 10.12
N ASP A 135 -11.19 28.81 10.76
CA ASP A 135 -11.10 27.41 10.39
C ASP A 135 -10.73 26.51 11.58
N SER A 136 -11.04 25.23 11.45
CA SER A 136 -10.65 24.17 12.38
C SER A 136 -10.40 22.88 11.60
N TYR A 137 -9.18 22.39 11.65
CA TYR A 137 -8.75 21.20 10.91
C TYR A 137 -8.27 20.10 11.87
N GLU A 138 -8.78 18.89 11.70
CA GLU A 138 -8.43 17.74 12.54
C GLU A 138 -7.56 16.75 11.76
N THR A 139 -6.49 16.27 12.40
CA THR A 139 -5.54 15.29 11.82
C THR A 139 -5.32 14.16 12.82
N PRO A 140 -5.42 12.88 12.41
CA PRO A 140 -5.13 11.76 13.30
C PRO A 140 -3.64 11.70 13.63
N LEU A 141 -3.32 11.22 14.84
CA LEU A 141 -1.95 10.99 15.29
C LEU A 141 -1.87 9.69 16.09
N GLY A 142 -1.03 8.76 15.66
CA GLY A 142 -0.60 7.62 16.44
C GLY A 142 0.88 7.76 16.78
N VAL A 143 1.21 7.82 18.06
CA VAL A 143 2.60 7.90 18.52
C VAL A 143 3.21 6.50 18.45
N ARG A 144 4.26 6.32 17.64
CA ARG A 144 4.93 5.04 17.46
C ARG A 144 6.35 5.22 16.95
N THR A 145 7.17 4.19 17.15
CA THR A 145 8.43 4.00 16.45
C THR A 145 8.39 2.72 15.65
N PHE A 146 9.08 2.66 14.53
CA PHE A 146 9.23 1.44 13.75
C PHE A 146 10.55 1.42 12.99
N GLU A 147 11.01 0.22 12.68
CA GLU A 147 12.25 -0.01 11.97
C GLU A 147 12.14 -1.24 11.09
N PHE A 148 12.66 -1.16 9.87
CA PHE A 148 12.94 -2.30 9.02
C PHE A 148 14.44 -2.55 9.07
N ASP A 149 14.84 -3.65 9.71
CA ASP A 149 16.25 -4.05 9.90
C ASP A 149 16.59 -5.16 8.89
N ALA A 150 17.72 -5.01 8.19
CA ALA A 150 18.17 -5.95 7.17
C ALA A 150 18.53 -7.35 7.71
N GLU A 151 18.82 -7.49 9.00
CA GLU A 151 19.22 -8.75 9.62
C GLU A 151 18.14 -9.37 10.52
N LYS A 152 17.23 -8.53 11.05
CA LYS A 152 16.29 -8.92 12.11
C LYS A 152 14.82 -8.70 11.72
N GLY A 153 14.54 -8.13 10.53
CA GLY A 153 13.21 -7.90 10.03
C GLY A 153 12.54 -6.65 10.60
N PHE A 154 11.27 -6.71 10.94
CA PHE A 154 10.49 -5.54 11.32
C PHE A 154 10.30 -5.40 12.83
N PHE A 155 10.44 -4.17 13.31
CA PHE A 155 10.22 -3.79 14.71
C PHE A 155 9.15 -2.70 14.81
N LEU A 156 8.27 -2.84 15.78
CA LEU A 156 7.28 -1.83 16.16
C LEU A 156 7.43 -1.51 17.65
N ASN A 157 7.67 -0.24 17.97
CA ASN A 157 7.91 0.22 19.35
C ASN A 157 9.04 -0.55 20.08
N GLY A 158 10.06 -0.96 19.33
CA GLY A 158 11.19 -1.72 19.83
C GLY A 158 10.96 -3.23 19.96
N GLU A 159 9.74 -3.72 19.68
CA GLU A 159 9.41 -5.14 19.68
C GLU A 159 9.51 -5.73 18.28
N SER A 160 10.18 -6.88 18.14
CA SER A 160 10.24 -7.61 16.86
C SER A 160 8.90 -8.29 16.59
N ILE A 161 8.29 -7.96 15.47
CA ILE A 161 7.07 -8.60 15.01
C ILE A 161 7.18 -8.99 13.53
N LYS A 162 6.47 -10.04 13.11
CA LYS A 162 6.30 -10.37 11.70
C LYS A 162 5.05 -9.69 11.16
N ILE A 163 5.16 -9.03 10.01
CA ILE A 163 4.00 -8.57 9.26
C ILE A 163 3.34 -9.81 8.65
N LYS A 164 2.16 -10.14 9.14
CA LYS A 164 1.28 -11.19 8.62
C LYS A 164 0.19 -10.50 7.82
N GLY A 165 0.53 -10.14 6.59
CA GLY A 165 -0.30 -9.30 5.74
C GLY A 165 -1.03 -10.07 4.65
N VAL A 166 -2.00 -9.37 4.06
CA VAL A 166 -2.70 -9.79 2.86
C VAL A 166 -2.77 -8.64 1.86
N CYS A 167 -2.73 -8.97 0.57
CA CYS A 167 -3.09 -8.02 -0.48
C CYS A 167 -4.62 -7.91 -0.56
N MET A 168 -5.12 -6.71 -0.81
CA MET A 168 -6.55 -6.45 -0.99
C MET A 168 -6.79 -5.54 -2.20
N HIS A 169 -7.64 -5.99 -3.11
CA HIS A 169 -8.30 -5.10 -4.06
C HIS A 169 -9.44 -4.31 -3.38
N HIS A 170 -9.94 -3.31 -4.07
CA HIS A 170 -10.94 -2.39 -3.51
C HIS A 170 -12.40 -2.80 -3.74
N ASP A 171 -12.65 -3.97 -4.34
CA ASP A 171 -14.02 -4.46 -4.47
C ASP A 171 -14.55 -5.05 -3.14
N LEU A 172 -15.85 -4.99 -2.98
CA LEU A 172 -16.59 -5.49 -1.82
C LEU A 172 -17.52 -6.64 -2.23
N GLY A 173 -17.07 -7.50 -3.14
CA GLY A 173 -17.84 -8.64 -3.64
C GLY A 173 -19.15 -8.18 -4.29
N ALA A 174 -20.29 -8.59 -3.74
CA ALA A 174 -21.62 -8.26 -4.29
C ALA A 174 -21.94 -6.75 -4.34
N LEU A 175 -21.21 -5.91 -3.60
CA LEU A 175 -21.35 -4.45 -3.63
C LEU A 175 -20.49 -3.80 -4.75
N GLY A 176 -19.66 -4.59 -5.43
CA GLY A 176 -18.71 -4.09 -6.42
C GLY A 176 -17.71 -3.12 -5.80
N ALA A 177 -17.31 -2.08 -6.54
CA ALA A 177 -16.35 -1.07 -6.09
C ALA A 177 -16.99 0.07 -5.27
N SER A 178 -18.31 0.09 -5.07
CA SER A 178 -18.99 1.12 -4.29
C SER A 178 -18.54 1.09 -2.84
N ILE A 179 -18.03 2.23 -2.35
CA ILE A 179 -17.52 2.30 -0.98
C ILE A 179 -18.64 2.10 0.05
N ASN A 180 -18.41 1.23 0.99
CA ASN A 180 -19.26 0.98 2.15
C ASN A 180 -18.38 0.71 3.37
N THR A 181 -18.30 1.69 4.27
CA THR A 181 -17.40 1.64 5.43
C THR A 181 -17.67 0.42 6.33
N ARG A 182 -18.95 0.04 6.56
CA ARG A 182 -19.27 -1.15 7.38
C ARG A 182 -18.84 -2.45 6.70
N ALA A 183 -18.92 -2.53 5.37
CA ALA A 183 -18.45 -3.71 4.64
C ALA A 183 -16.92 -3.84 4.71
N LEU A 184 -16.19 -2.73 4.58
CA LEU A 184 -14.73 -2.68 4.80
C LEU A 184 -14.36 -3.10 6.23
N GLU A 185 -15.04 -2.52 7.22
CA GLU A 185 -14.84 -2.87 8.64
C GLU A 185 -15.05 -4.37 8.88
N ARG A 186 -16.12 -4.96 8.30
CA ARG A 186 -16.36 -6.40 8.38
C ARG A 186 -15.22 -7.23 7.76
N GLN A 187 -14.67 -6.81 6.63
CA GLN A 187 -13.50 -7.48 6.04
C GLN A 187 -12.31 -7.46 7.01
N LEU A 188 -12.01 -6.30 7.59
CA LEU A 188 -10.92 -6.15 8.54
C LEU A 188 -11.17 -6.92 9.86
N GLU A 189 -12.41 -6.97 10.35
CA GLU A 189 -12.80 -7.82 11.50
C GLU A 189 -12.45 -9.29 11.25
N ILE A 190 -12.84 -9.84 10.10
CA ILE A 190 -12.57 -11.23 9.72
C ILE A 190 -11.05 -11.47 9.62
N LEU A 191 -10.31 -10.57 8.95
CA LEU A 191 -8.85 -10.68 8.84
C LEU A 191 -8.18 -10.65 10.20
N ARG A 192 -8.64 -9.79 11.11
CA ARG A 192 -8.10 -9.71 12.48
C ARG A 192 -8.35 -10.98 13.27
N GLU A 193 -9.55 -11.57 13.16
CA GLU A 193 -9.87 -12.86 13.80
C GLU A 193 -8.96 -13.99 13.32
N MET A 194 -8.48 -13.92 12.08
CA MET A 194 -7.47 -14.84 11.51
C MET A 194 -6.04 -14.56 11.97
N GLY A 195 -5.79 -13.45 12.66
CA GLY A 195 -4.46 -13.04 13.07
C GLY A 195 -3.67 -12.24 12.03
N VAL A 196 -4.32 -11.74 10.99
CA VAL A 196 -3.74 -10.79 10.02
C VAL A 196 -3.51 -9.46 10.72
N ASN A 197 -2.32 -8.88 10.54
CA ASN A 197 -1.95 -7.58 11.09
C ASN A 197 -1.47 -6.58 10.03
N GLY A 198 -1.49 -6.94 8.75
CA GLY A 198 -1.01 -6.09 7.66
C GLY A 198 -1.90 -6.11 6.43
N ILE A 199 -1.98 -4.98 5.74
CA ILE A 199 -2.70 -4.80 4.47
C ILE A 199 -1.76 -4.18 3.44
N ARG A 200 -1.69 -4.77 2.25
CA ARG A 200 -1.14 -4.12 1.05
C ARG A 200 -2.29 -3.69 0.15
N THR A 201 -2.34 -2.42 -0.21
CA THR A 201 -3.41 -1.85 -1.04
C THR A 201 -3.11 -2.10 -2.52
N ALA A 202 -3.45 -3.30 -2.99
CA ALA A 202 -3.15 -3.76 -4.34
C ALA A 202 -4.14 -3.21 -5.38
N HIS A 203 -3.74 -2.58 -6.43
CA HIS A 203 -2.43 -1.98 -6.75
C HIS A 203 -2.67 -0.52 -7.11
N ASN A 204 -3.32 0.22 -6.23
CA ASN A 204 -3.70 1.61 -6.44
C ASN A 204 -4.06 2.28 -5.09
N PRO A 205 -4.09 3.62 -5.02
CA PRO A 205 -4.45 4.33 -3.81
C PRO A 205 -5.78 3.85 -3.21
N PRO A 206 -5.83 3.52 -1.91
CA PRO A 206 -7.04 3.00 -1.28
C PRO A 206 -8.11 4.08 -1.08
N ALA A 207 -9.32 3.65 -0.70
CA ALA A 207 -10.31 4.58 -0.16
C ALA A 207 -9.83 5.09 1.21
N PRO A 208 -9.99 6.39 1.52
CA PRO A 208 -9.59 6.94 2.83
C PRO A 208 -10.23 6.21 4.02
N GLU A 209 -11.42 5.70 3.86
CA GLU A 209 -12.15 4.93 4.87
C GLU A 209 -11.41 3.65 5.27
N LEU A 210 -10.70 2.99 4.34
CA LEU A 210 -9.88 1.83 4.65
C LEU A 210 -8.74 2.20 5.60
N LEU A 211 -8.02 3.29 5.31
CA LEU A 211 -6.91 3.75 6.15
C LEU A 211 -7.39 4.19 7.54
N GLN A 212 -8.53 4.91 7.61
CA GLN A 212 -9.15 5.28 8.87
C GLN A 212 -9.51 4.06 9.72
N LEU A 213 -9.99 2.99 9.10
CA LEU A 213 -10.25 1.73 9.79
C LEU A 213 -8.95 1.02 10.21
N CYS A 214 -7.93 1.01 9.36
CA CYS A 214 -6.61 0.46 9.70
C CYS A 214 -5.98 1.19 10.88
N ASP A 215 -6.09 2.52 10.95
CA ASP A 215 -5.64 3.32 12.10
C ASP A 215 -6.32 2.91 13.40
N LYS A 216 -7.64 2.71 13.36
CA LYS A 216 -8.48 2.38 14.52
C LYS A 216 -8.41 0.91 14.95
N MET A 217 -8.14 0.02 13.99
CA MET A 217 -8.15 -1.42 14.23
C MET A 217 -6.75 -2.01 14.37
N GLY A 218 -5.68 -1.24 14.15
CA GLY A 218 -4.30 -1.67 14.34
C GLY A 218 -3.76 -2.54 13.21
N PHE A 219 -3.93 -2.12 11.96
CA PHE A 219 -3.30 -2.78 10.80
C PHE A 219 -2.09 -2.00 10.31
N ILE A 220 -1.05 -2.72 9.92
CA ILE A 220 0.15 -2.18 9.27
C ILE A 220 -0.11 -2.11 7.78
N VAL A 221 -0.02 -0.91 7.18
CA VAL A 221 -0.34 -0.71 5.77
C VAL A 221 0.92 -0.49 4.95
N GLN A 222 1.07 -1.25 3.87
CA GLN A 222 1.90 -0.90 2.73
C GLN A 222 1.00 -0.24 1.69
N ASP A 223 1.12 1.07 1.54
CA ASP A 223 0.25 1.87 0.68
C ASP A 223 0.85 2.00 -0.72
N GLU A 224 0.10 1.52 -1.73
CA GLU A 224 0.62 1.36 -3.09
C GLU A 224 -0.07 2.30 -4.07
N THR A 225 0.75 2.96 -4.92
CA THR A 225 0.25 3.98 -5.85
C THR A 225 -0.08 3.42 -7.22
N PHE A 226 0.82 2.61 -7.82
CA PHE A 226 0.72 2.24 -9.24
C PHE A 226 0.83 0.72 -9.46
N ASP A 227 -0.06 0.16 -10.30
CA ASP A 227 0.12 -1.19 -10.85
C ASP A 227 1.09 -1.19 -12.05
N MET A 228 1.10 -0.14 -12.85
CA MET A 228 1.99 0.04 -14.01
C MET A 228 2.49 1.48 -14.10
N TRP A 229 3.60 1.64 -14.81
CA TRP A 229 4.13 2.96 -15.15
C TRP A 229 3.89 3.29 -16.63
N ARG A 230 4.94 3.56 -17.40
CA ARG A 230 4.85 3.90 -18.83
C ARG A 230 4.49 2.72 -19.74
N LYS A 231 4.86 1.50 -19.30
CA LYS A 231 4.66 0.27 -20.07
C LYS A 231 3.36 -0.39 -19.63
N ARG A 232 2.52 -0.69 -20.63
CA ARG A 232 1.20 -1.26 -20.38
C ARG A 232 1.26 -2.73 -19.94
N LYS A 233 0.31 -3.13 -19.11
CA LYS A 233 -0.03 -4.51 -18.79
C LYS A 233 -1.32 -4.96 -19.49
N THR A 234 -2.23 -4.03 -19.74
CA THR A 234 -3.46 -4.23 -20.51
C THR A 234 -3.63 -3.14 -21.56
N THR A 235 -4.59 -3.32 -22.47
CA THR A 235 -4.72 -2.45 -23.67
C THR A 235 -4.99 -0.99 -23.31
N TYR A 236 -5.82 -0.75 -22.28
CA TYR A 236 -6.34 0.58 -21.93
C TYR A 236 -6.08 0.94 -20.48
N ASP A 237 -4.93 0.53 -19.95
CA ASP A 237 -4.57 0.78 -18.55
C ASP A 237 -3.97 2.18 -18.29
N TYR A 238 -3.57 2.43 -17.05
CA TYR A 238 -3.05 3.71 -16.59
C TYR A 238 -1.76 4.16 -17.33
N SER A 239 -1.03 3.25 -17.99
CA SER A 239 0.16 3.62 -18.77
C SER A 239 -0.10 4.68 -19.83
N LEU A 240 -1.34 4.75 -20.35
CA LEU A 240 -1.78 5.77 -21.31
C LEU A 240 -1.73 7.19 -20.71
N TYR A 241 -1.86 7.30 -19.40
CA TYR A 241 -1.96 8.56 -18.66
C TYR A 241 -0.73 8.83 -17.79
N PHE A 242 0.12 7.84 -17.58
CA PHE A 242 1.25 7.91 -16.64
C PHE A 242 2.15 9.12 -16.89
N ASN A 243 2.53 9.38 -18.14
CA ASN A 243 3.45 10.49 -18.46
C ASN A 243 2.88 11.87 -18.08
N GLU A 244 1.57 12.04 -18.16
CA GLU A 244 0.88 13.31 -17.86
C GLU A 244 0.51 13.43 -16.38
N TRP A 245 0.13 12.31 -15.72
CA TRP A 245 -0.54 12.35 -14.42
C TRP A 245 0.25 11.83 -13.25
N HIS A 246 1.32 11.03 -13.46
CA HIS A 246 2.02 10.35 -12.37
C HIS A 246 2.55 11.29 -11.27
N GLU A 247 3.02 12.49 -11.64
CA GLU A 247 3.54 13.44 -10.64
C GLU A 247 2.42 13.94 -9.74
N ARG A 248 1.29 14.30 -10.34
CA ARG A 248 0.13 14.78 -9.59
C ARG A 248 -0.48 13.66 -8.76
N ASP A 249 -0.73 12.52 -9.37
CA ASP A 249 -1.39 11.41 -8.69
C ASP A 249 -0.56 10.88 -7.52
N LEU A 250 0.77 10.76 -7.68
CA LEU A 250 1.67 10.38 -6.59
C LEU A 250 1.69 11.45 -5.48
N THR A 251 1.78 12.73 -5.86
CA THR A 251 1.77 13.84 -4.90
C THR A 251 0.47 13.88 -4.10
N ASP A 252 -0.67 13.85 -4.78
CA ASP A 252 -1.99 13.90 -4.14
C ASP A 252 -2.20 12.68 -3.23
N HIS A 253 -1.74 11.49 -3.63
CA HIS A 253 -1.80 10.27 -2.81
C HIS A 253 -1.00 10.44 -1.52
N ILE A 254 0.28 10.81 -1.60
CA ILE A 254 1.13 10.95 -0.42
C ILE A 254 0.62 12.05 0.51
N LEU A 255 0.23 13.22 -0.01
CA LEU A 255 -0.31 14.33 0.78
C LEU A 255 -1.59 13.94 1.52
N ARG A 256 -2.48 13.21 0.85
CA ARG A 256 -3.74 12.74 1.43
C ARG A 256 -3.50 11.77 2.59
N ASP A 257 -2.54 10.85 2.45
CA ASP A 257 -2.46 9.67 3.32
C ASP A 257 -1.32 9.74 4.34
N ARG A 258 -0.32 10.62 4.18
CA ARG A 258 0.90 10.66 5.02
C ARG A 258 0.67 10.83 6.53
N ASN A 259 -0.51 11.27 6.96
CA ASN A 259 -0.82 11.42 8.38
C ASN A 259 -1.44 10.16 9.02
N HIS A 260 -1.72 9.10 8.24
CA HIS A 260 -2.24 7.84 8.79
C HIS A 260 -1.16 7.09 9.55
N PRO A 261 -1.33 6.83 10.88
CA PRO A 261 -0.34 6.07 11.64
C PRO A 261 -0.24 4.60 11.22
N SER A 262 -1.23 4.04 10.57
CA SER A 262 -1.22 2.68 10.03
C SER A 262 -0.25 2.50 8.87
N ILE A 263 0.13 3.55 8.13
CA ILE A 263 1.06 3.44 7.00
C ILE A 263 2.49 3.33 7.51
N PHE A 264 3.21 2.28 7.07
CA PHE A 264 4.59 1.98 7.44
C PHE A 264 5.55 1.99 6.25
N SER A 265 5.05 1.82 5.04
CA SER A 265 5.84 1.93 3.81
C SER A 265 4.99 2.41 2.64
N TRP A 266 5.62 3.10 1.71
CA TRP A 266 5.06 3.49 0.43
C TRP A 266 5.53 2.52 -0.65
N SER A 267 4.62 2.06 -1.50
CA SER A 267 4.97 1.27 -2.69
C SER A 267 4.68 2.06 -3.96
N ILE A 268 5.71 2.24 -4.79
CA ILE A 268 5.62 3.06 -6.01
C ILE A 268 5.30 2.25 -7.25
N GLY A 269 5.17 0.93 -7.14
CA GLY A 269 4.84 0.11 -8.30
C GLY A 269 4.67 -1.36 -7.97
N ASN A 270 3.81 -2.03 -8.74
CA ASN A 270 3.60 -3.47 -8.70
C ASN A 270 4.03 -4.09 -10.01
N GLU A 271 5.04 -4.98 -9.98
CA GLU A 271 5.46 -5.75 -11.16
C GLU A 271 5.54 -4.92 -12.45
N VAL A 272 6.01 -3.67 -12.31
CA VAL A 272 6.07 -2.76 -13.45
C VAL A 272 7.01 -3.31 -14.52
N MET A 273 6.64 -3.16 -15.78
CA MET A 273 7.41 -3.72 -16.91
C MET A 273 8.79 -3.08 -17.05
N GLU A 274 8.99 -1.93 -16.41
CA GLU A 274 10.26 -1.20 -16.35
C GLU A 274 11.36 -1.92 -15.57
N GLN A 275 11.03 -2.95 -14.80
CA GLN A 275 12.03 -3.78 -14.08
C GLN A 275 12.93 -4.60 -15.02
N TRP A 276 12.47 -4.88 -16.25
CA TRP A 276 13.13 -5.76 -17.19
C TRP A 276 14.28 -5.10 -17.96
N THR A 277 15.40 -5.82 -18.12
CA THR A 277 16.61 -5.30 -18.77
C THR A 277 16.61 -5.44 -20.28
N GLN A 278 15.79 -6.33 -20.84
CA GLN A 278 15.86 -6.63 -22.27
C GLN A 278 15.33 -5.48 -23.12
N ALA A 279 16.05 -5.19 -24.21
CA ALA A 279 15.69 -4.11 -25.15
C ALA A 279 14.27 -4.27 -25.71
N ASP A 280 13.83 -5.53 -25.89
CA ASP A 280 12.53 -5.87 -26.43
C ASP A 280 11.39 -5.80 -25.40
N ALA A 281 11.70 -5.57 -24.12
CA ALA A 281 10.68 -5.48 -23.06
C ALA A 281 9.65 -4.35 -23.30
N ASP A 282 9.97 -3.36 -24.10
CA ASP A 282 9.02 -2.31 -24.51
C ASP A 282 7.94 -2.81 -25.49
N THR A 283 8.16 -3.95 -26.14
CA THR A 283 7.26 -4.53 -27.12
C THR A 283 6.57 -5.80 -26.62
N LEU A 284 7.01 -6.36 -25.49
CA LEU A 284 6.44 -7.54 -24.89
C LEU A 284 5.12 -7.23 -24.17
N ASP A 285 4.14 -8.11 -24.31
CA ASP A 285 3.00 -8.13 -23.39
C ASP A 285 3.39 -8.83 -22.07
N ILE A 286 2.53 -8.74 -21.06
CA ILE A 286 2.80 -9.31 -19.73
C ILE A 286 3.00 -10.83 -19.79
N MET A 287 2.35 -11.53 -20.70
CA MET A 287 2.50 -12.97 -20.88
C MET A 287 3.89 -13.29 -21.43
N GLN A 288 4.33 -12.56 -22.45
CA GLN A 288 5.65 -12.73 -23.05
C GLN A 288 6.77 -12.39 -22.08
N ALA A 289 6.62 -11.32 -21.29
CA ALA A 289 7.59 -10.93 -20.28
C ALA A 289 7.74 -12.00 -19.19
N ASN A 290 6.64 -12.55 -18.71
CA ASN A 290 6.68 -13.63 -17.74
C ASN A 290 7.25 -14.95 -18.34
N LEU A 291 6.99 -15.27 -19.61
CA LEU A 291 7.65 -16.41 -20.30
C LEU A 291 9.17 -16.24 -20.26
N LEU A 292 9.61 -15.05 -20.59
CA LEU A 292 11.01 -14.71 -20.58
C LEU A 292 11.63 -14.88 -19.18
N LEU A 293 10.97 -14.37 -18.14
CA LEU A 293 11.39 -14.52 -16.74
C LEU A 293 11.57 -15.98 -16.33
N ASN A 294 10.66 -16.84 -16.73
CA ASN A 294 10.64 -18.21 -16.26
C ASN A 294 11.55 -19.16 -17.09
N PHE A 295 11.94 -18.79 -18.30
CA PHE A 295 12.69 -19.66 -19.20
C PHE A 295 14.10 -19.19 -19.55
N THR A 296 14.44 -17.92 -19.33
CA THR A 296 15.78 -17.37 -19.61
C THR A 296 16.48 -16.94 -18.34
N ARG A 297 16.96 -17.90 -17.56
CA ARG A 297 17.76 -17.61 -16.35
C ARG A 297 19.24 -17.30 -16.64
N ASP A 298 19.72 -17.60 -17.85
CA ASP A 298 21.11 -17.37 -18.26
C ASP A 298 21.24 -16.02 -18.98
N ILE A 299 21.09 -14.91 -18.24
CA ILE A 299 21.48 -13.60 -18.74
C ILE A 299 22.93 -13.38 -18.34
N ASP A 300 23.77 -13.02 -19.33
CA ASP A 300 25.15 -12.66 -19.10
C ASP A 300 25.22 -11.33 -18.31
N GLU A 301 25.59 -11.40 -17.05
CA GLU A 301 25.72 -10.22 -16.17
C GLU A 301 26.77 -9.22 -16.70
N SER A 302 27.61 -9.61 -17.65
CA SER A 302 28.59 -8.72 -18.31
C SER A 302 27.94 -7.67 -19.22
N GLU A 303 26.65 -7.81 -19.56
CA GLU A 303 25.91 -6.82 -20.34
C GLU A 303 25.33 -5.68 -19.48
N ILE A 304 25.48 -5.74 -18.15
CA ILE A 304 25.02 -4.67 -17.25
C ILE A 304 25.91 -3.43 -17.44
N SER A 305 25.34 -2.36 -17.94
CA SER A 305 26.00 -1.07 -18.08
C SER A 305 26.24 -0.43 -16.72
N ASP A 306 27.43 0.13 -16.50
CA ASP A 306 27.75 0.98 -15.32
C ASP A 306 26.92 2.26 -15.25
N THR A 307 26.15 2.57 -16.29
CA THR A 307 25.27 3.74 -16.34
C THR A 307 23.83 3.36 -16.01
N LEU A 308 23.20 4.16 -15.12
CA LEU A 308 21.80 3.99 -14.77
C LEU A 308 20.90 4.11 -16.02
N SER A 309 20.01 3.15 -16.18
CA SER A 309 19.01 3.18 -17.26
C SER A 309 17.96 4.27 -17.02
N VAL A 310 17.20 4.59 -18.07
CA VAL A 310 16.03 5.50 -17.95
C VAL A 310 15.04 4.98 -16.93
N ASN A 311 14.88 3.66 -16.81
CA ASN A 311 13.99 3.04 -15.83
C ASN A 311 14.51 3.19 -14.39
N SER A 312 15.82 3.02 -14.17
CA SER A 312 16.46 3.31 -12.88
C SER A 312 16.33 4.79 -12.50
N LEU A 313 16.52 5.69 -13.45
CA LEU A 313 16.34 7.14 -13.22
C LEU A 313 14.88 7.50 -12.90
N LEU A 314 13.91 6.84 -13.54
CA LEU A 314 12.49 7.02 -13.21
C LEU A 314 12.19 6.53 -11.79
N THR A 315 12.75 5.38 -11.39
CA THR A 315 12.63 4.88 -10.02
C THR A 315 13.15 5.89 -9.00
N ILE A 316 14.36 6.44 -9.24
CA ILE A 316 14.96 7.49 -8.39
C ILE A 316 14.03 8.71 -8.30
N LYS A 317 13.47 9.15 -9.44
CA LYS A 317 12.55 10.29 -9.47
C LYS A 317 11.33 10.03 -8.59
N LEU A 318 10.65 8.89 -8.75
CA LEU A 318 9.45 8.56 -7.98
C LEU A 318 9.74 8.44 -6.48
N VAL A 319 10.85 7.79 -6.11
CA VAL A 319 11.29 7.70 -4.70
C VAL A 319 11.54 9.09 -4.12
N ASN A 320 12.25 9.96 -4.84
CA ASN A 320 12.53 11.32 -4.38
C ASN A 320 11.25 12.13 -4.18
N MET A 321 10.28 12.02 -5.08
CA MET A 321 8.97 12.68 -4.92
C MET A 321 8.26 12.24 -3.63
N VAL A 322 8.29 10.94 -3.32
CA VAL A 322 7.73 10.44 -2.04
C VAL A 322 8.49 11.04 -0.86
N LYS A 323 9.84 10.98 -0.89
CA LYS A 323 10.71 11.45 0.21
C LYS A 323 10.65 12.97 0.46
N GLU A 324 10.38 13.76 -0.57
CA GLU A 324 10.14 15.20 -0.42
C GLU A 324 8.84 15.49 0.35
N LEU A 325 7.84 14.62 0.24
CA LEU A 325 6.54 14.79 0.88
C LEU A 325 6.42 14.07 2.22
N ASP A 326 7.10 12.92 2.36
CA ASP A 326 7.16 12.11 3.56
C ASP A 326 8.52 11.39 3.70
N PRO A 327 9.53 12.05 4.31
CA PRO A 327 10.84 11.44 4.56
C PRO A 327 10.83 10.39 5.68
N THR A 328 9.72 10.23 6.41
CA THR A 328 9.67 9.40 7.62
C THR A 328 9.42 7.93 7.34
N ARG A 329 8.88 7.59 6.17
CA ARG A 329 8.56 6.21 5.80
C ARG A 329 9.45 5.70 4.66
N PRO A 330 9.84 4.42 4.70
CA PRO A 330 10.59 3.79 3.60
C PRO A 330 9.74 3.60 2.35
N VAL A 331 10.42 3.54 1.21
CA VAL A 331 9.81 3.32 -0.10
C VAL A 331 10.24 1.96 -0.65
N THR A 332 9.29 1.24 -1.22
CA THR A 332 9.46 -0.07 -1.86
C THR A 332 8.73 -0.15 -3.20
N ALA A 333 8.83 -1.28 -3.86
CA ALA A 333 8.01 -1.70 -4.99
C ALA A 333 7.86 -3.22 -4.95
N GLY A 334 6.75 -3.76 -5.46
CA GLY A 334 6.58 -5.19 -5.65
C GLY A 334 7.27 -5.65 -6.92
N ASN A 335 8.32 -6.48 -6.80
CA ASN A 335 9.13 -6.93 -7.92
C ASN A 335 8.97 -8.43 -8.15
N ASN A 336 8.64 -8.85 -9.37
CA ASN A 336 8.68 -10.25 -9.79
C ASN A 336 9.94 -10.59 -10.63
N GLU A 337 10.82 -9.61 -10.92
CA GLU A 337 12.21 -9.83 -11.30
C GLU A 337 13.08 -9.65 -10.07
N THR A 338 13.57 -10.75 -9.51
CA THR A 338 14.29 -10.76 -8.21
C THR A 338 15.79 -10.58 -8.34
N ARG A 339 16.34 -10.76 -9.54
CA ARG A 339 17.78 -10.70 -9.81
C ARG A 339 18.30 -9.26 -9.74
N THR A 340 19.61 -9.14 -9.52
CA THR A 340 20.33 -7.86 -9.44
C THR A 340 20.29 -7.04 -10.73
N ILE A 341 19.87 -7.62 -11.84
CA ILE A 341 19.67 -6.92 -13.12
C ILE A 341 18.39 -6.09 -13.20
N ASN A 342 17.48 -6.24 -12.25
CA ASN A 342 16.23 -5.45 -12.18
C ASN A 342 16.53 -3.96 -12.11
N HIS A 343 16.04 -3.18 -13.06
CA HIS A 343 16.29 -1.74 -13.13
C HIS A 343 15.81 -0.93 -11.92
N LEU A 344 14.74 -1.37 -11.26
CA LEU A 344 14.25 -0.73 -10.04
C LEU A 344 15.24 -0.95 -8.90
N LEU A 345 15.72 -2.18 -8.74
CA LEU A 345 16.68 -2.56 -7.70
C LEU A 345 18.07 -1.97 -7.98
N LEU A 346 18.51 -1.97 -9.25
CA LEU A 346 19.74 -1.33 -9.71
C LEU A 346 19.78 0.19 -9.44
N SER A 347 18.62 0.83 -9.35
CA SER A 347 18.56 2.27 -9.01
C SER A 347 19.18 2.59 -7.65
N GLY A 348 19.20 1.61 -6.73
CA GLY A 348 19.62 1.76 -5.34
C GLY A 348 18.69 2.63 -4.49
N ALA A 349 17.65 3.21 -5.09
CA ALA A 349 16.77 4.18 -4.44
C ALA A 349 15.74 3.56 -3.50
N LEU A 350 15.31 2.31 -3.75
CA LEU A 350 14.36 1.64 -2.87
C LEU A 350 14.99 1.36 -1.50
N ASP A 351 14.27 1.73 -0.44
CA ASP A 351 14.70 1.50 0.94
C ASP A 351 14.53 0.04 1.35
N ILE A 352 13.47 -0.62 0.90
CA ILE A 352 13.11 -2.00 1.19
C ILE A 352 13.05 -2.78 -0.11
N ILE A 353 13.66 -3.96 -0.13
CA ILE A 353 13.51 -4.92 -1.23
C ILE A 353 12.16 -5.62 -1.07
N GLY A 354 11.28 -5.48 -2.06
CA GLY A 354 9.98 -6.14 -2.12
C GLY A 354 9.96 -7.18 -3.22
N PHE A 355 9.78 -8.47 -2.88
CA PHE A 355 9.60 -9.52 -3.88
C PHE A 355 8.16 -9.98 -3.93
N ASN A 356 7.66 -10.09 -5.17
CA ASN A 356 6.44 -10.81 -5.47
C ASN A 356 6.81 -12.25 -5.81
N TYR A 357 6.27 -13.21 -5.05
CA TYR A 357 6.54 -14.65 -5.22
C TYR A 357 8.02 -15.04 -5.07
N HIS A 358 8.53 -15.92 -5.94
CA HIS A 358 9.93 -16.36 -5.97
C HIS A 358 10.49 -16.81 -4.61
N LEU A 359 9.73 -17.66 -3.90
CA LEU A 359 10.01 -18.14 -2.54
C LEU A 359 11.45 -18.68 -2.37
N ASN A 360 12.00 -19.29 -3.44
CA ASN A 360 13.36 -19.84 -3.41
C ASN A 360 14.46 -18.78 -3.42
N ASP A 361 14.16 -17.56 -3.87
CA ASP A 361 15.14 -16.49 -3.99
C ASP A 361 15.31 -15.71 -2.67
N TYR A 362 14.44 -15.94 -1.67
CA TYR A 362 14.53 -15.26 -0.38
C TYR A 362 15.89 -15.50 0.30
N ASP A 363 16.47 -16.70 0.19
CA ASP A 363 17.76 -17.04 0.81
C ASP A 363 18.91 -16.19 0.23
N ASN A 364 18.78 -15.70 -0.99
CA ASN A 364 19.81 -14.93 -1.67
C ASN A 364 19.78 -13.44 -1.35
N VAL A 365 18.68 -12.93 -0.77
CA VAL A 365 18.48 -11.48 -0.55
C VAL A 365 19.63 -10.83 0.21
N LYS A 366 20.13 -11.46 1.27
CA LYS A 366 21.26 -10.91 2.05
C LYS A 366 22.57 -10.83 1.28
N VAL A 367 22.74 -11.69 0.29
CA VAL A 367 23.94 -11.76 -0.55
C VAL A 367 23.83 -10.76 -1.70
N GLU A 368 22.68 -10.72 -2.35
CA GLU A 368 22.45 -9.90 -3.55
C GLU A 368 22.15 -8.43 -3.20
N TYR A 369 21.52 -8.19 -2.04
CA TYR A 369 21.12 -6.85 -1.57
C TYR A 369 21.61 -6.57 -0.15
N PRO A 370 22.93 -6.55 0.08
CA PRO A 370 23.49 -6.43 1.43
C PRO A 370 23.06 -5.11 2.09
N GLY A 371 22.61 -5.22 3.34
CA GLY A 371 22.19 -4.06 4.14
C GLY A 371 20.80 -3.49 3.78
N LYS A 372 20.08 -4.10 2.85
CA LYS A 372 18.69 -3.72 2.54
C LYS A 372 17.70 -4.61 3.32
N PRO A 373 16.72 -4.03 4.01
CA PRO A 373 15.59 -4.76 4.56
C PRO A 373 14.80 -5.46 3.46
N PHE A 374 14.13 -6.56 3.80
CA PHE A 374 13.37 -7.37 2.87
C PHE A 374 11.94 -7.64 3.34
N ILE A 375 10.99 -7.56 2.42
CA ILE A 375 9.60 -7.96 2.62
C ILE A 375 9.10 -8.77 1.42
N ALA A 376 8.32 -9.82 1.68
CA ALA A 376 7.62 -10.55 0.65
C ALA A 376 6.32 -9.80 0.31
N SER A 377 6.40 -8.90 -0.67
CA SER A 377 5.33 -7.94 -1.00
C SER A 377 4.11 -8.59 -1.63
N GLU A 378 4.26 -9.76 -2.24
CA GLU A 378 3.17 -10.58 -2.75
C GLU A 378 3.59 -12.06 -2.74
N THR A 379 2.77 -12.93 -2.16
CA THR A 379 3.16 -14.32 -1.94
C THR A 379 2.01 -15.28 -2.17
N THR A 380 2.34 -16.56 -2.15
CA THR A 380 1.39 -17.66 -2.11
C THR A 380 0.66 -17.86 -3.43
N SER A 381 -0.43 -17.19 -3.74
CA SER A 381 -1.32 -17.49 -4.88
C SER A 381 -1.77 -18.96 -4.90
N ALA A 382 -2.16 -19.46 -3.73
CA ALA A 382 -2.84 -20.72 -3.61
C ALA A 382 -4.28 -20.61 -4.15
N LEU A 383 -4.84 -21.71 -4.60
CA LEU A 383 -6.14 -21.77 -5.25
C LEU A 383 -7.11 -22.59 -4.43
N ALA A 384 -8.25 -22.02 -4.07
CA ALA A 384 -9.24 -22.72 -3.25
C ALA A 384 -10.68 -22.54 -3.72
N THR A 385 -11.51 -23.55 -3.39
CA THR A 385 -12.96 -23.46 -3.47
C THR A 385 -13.54 -24.09 -2.22
N ARG A 386 -14.33 -23.34 -1.47
CA ARG A 386 -14.92 -23.79 -0.21
C ARG A 386 -15.74 -25.06 -0.39
N GLY A 387 -15.43 -26.05 0.47
CA GLY A 387 -16.16 -27.31 0.52
C GLY A 387 -15.83 -28.31 -0.58
N TYR A 388 -14.83 -28.02 -1.43
CA TYR A 388 -14.34 -28.95 -2.44
C TYR A 388 -12.97 -29.50 -2.04
N TYR A 389 -12.87 -30.81 -1.83
CA TYR A 389 -11.66 -31.45 -1.28
C TYR A 389 -11.06 -32.42 -2.29
N ARG A 390 -9.86 -32.10 -2.78
CA ARG A 390 -9.16 -32.92 -3.74
C ARG A 390 -8.22 -33.90 -3.06
N MET A 391 -8.31 -35.14 -3.46
CA MET A 391 -7.49 -36.23 -2.93
C MET A 391 -6.50 -36.72 -3.98
N PRO A 392 -5.31 -37.21 -3.58
CA PRO A 392 -4.81 -37.26 -2.18
C PRO A 392 -4.44 -35.88 -1.65
N SER A 393 -4.68 -35.62 -0.35
CA SER A 393 -4.50 -34.32 0.30
C SER A 393 -3.02 -33.93 0.49
N ASP A 394 -2.11 -34.90 0.40
CA ASP A 394 -0.66 -34.75 0.52
C ASP A 394 0.05 -34.51 -0.83
N SER A 395 -0.72 -34.36 -1.90
CA SER A 395 -0.20 -34.08 -3.24
C SER A 395 -0.40 -32.61 -3.58
N ALA A 396 0.66 -31.92 -4.03
CA ALA A 396 0.55 -30.59 -4.59
C ALA A 396 -0.02 -30.60 -6.02
N TYR A 397 -0.97 -29.72 -6.27
CA TYR A 397 -1.59 -29.51 -7.58
C TYR A 397 -1.21 -28.14 -8.09
N ILE A 398 -0.57 -28.09 -9.28
CA ILE A 398 -0.18 -26.84 -9.94
C ILE A 398 -1.12 -26.62 -11.13
N TRP A 399 -1.94 -25.55 -11.06
CA TRP A 399 -2.96 -25.24 -12.05
C TRP A 399 -2.92 -23.79 -12.53
N PRO A 400 -2.83 -23.59 -13.87
CA PRO A 400 -2.46 -24.57 -14.89
C PRO A 400 -1.08 -25.18 -14.61
N ALA A 401 -0.75 -26.30 -15.24
CA ALA A 401 0.57 -26.92 -15.05
C ALA A 401 1.74 -25.99 -15.42
N ARG A 402 1.48 -25.04 -16.33
CA ARG A 402 2.37 -23.96 -16.72
C ARG A 402 1.49 -22.75 -17.06
N TRP A 403 1.91 -21.56 -16.69
CA TRP A 403 1.08 -20.35 -16.73
C TRP A 403 0.66 -19.90 -18.15
N ASP A 404 1.32 -20.37 -19.21
CA ASP A 404 0.94 -20.17 -20.61
C ASP A 404 0.02 -21.29 -21.16
N MET A 405 -0.38 -22.24 -20.32
CA MET A 405 -1.30 -23.34 -20.70
C MET A 405 -2.72 -23.03 -20.26
N THR A 406 -3.68 -23.49 -21.05
CA THR A 406 -5.09 -23.49 -20.64
C THR A 406 -5.35 -24.59 -19.61
N PHE A 407 -6.22 -24.29 -18.65
CA PHE A 407 -6.71 -25.25 -17.67
C PHE A 407 -8.23 -25.36 -17.79
N GLU A 408 -8.72 -26.59 -17.89
CA GLU A 408 -10.14 -26.89 -17.98
C GLU A 408 -10.53 -27.98 -16.95
N ASP A 409 -11.47 -27.65 -16.09
CA ASP A 409 -12.14 -28.60 -15.21
C ASP A 409 -13.62 -28.22 -15.16
N PRO A 410 -14.55 -29.15 -15.53
CA PRO A 410 -15.97 -28.85 -15.57
C PRO A 410 -16.60 -28.47 -14.22
N SER A 411 -15.92 -28.76 -13.11
CA SER A 411 -16.39 -28.38 -11.77
C SER A 411 -16.18 -26.90 -11.46
N PHE A 412 -15.28 -26.22 -12.18
CA PHE A 412 -14.80 -24.87 -11.84
C PHE A 412 -14.39 -24.74 -10.36
N SER A 413 -13.75 -25.80 -9.80
CA SER A 413 -13.44 -25.88 -8.38
C SER A 413 -11.98 -26.28 -8.16
N CYS A 414 -11.35 -25.60 -7.19
CA CYS A 414 -10.02 -25.89 -6.68
C CYS A 414 -10.11 -26.53 -5.29
N SER A 415 -9.00 -27.05 -4.76
CA SER A 415 -9.01 -27.77 -3.48
C SER A 415 -9.12 -26.83 -2.28
N ALA A 416 -10.00 -27.15 -1.31
CA ALA A 416 -10.07 -26.48 -0.01
C ALA A 416 -9.00 -26.95 0.98
N TYR A 417 -8.14 -27.89 0.59
CA TYR A 417 -6.87 -28.15 1.27
C TYR A 417 -5.82 -27.16 0.77
N ASP A 418 -4.83 -26.84 1.58
CA ASP A 418 -3.67 -26.00 1.16
C ASP A 418 -2.70 -26.82 0.29
N ASN A 419 -3.19 -27.32 -0.86
CA ASN A 419 -2.45 -28.21 -1.74
C ASN A 419 -2.61 -27.89 -3.25
N CYS A 420 -3.18 -26.72 -3.57
CA CYS A 420 -3.36 -26.28 -4.94
C CYS A 420 -2.88 -24.83 -5.11
N HIS A 421 -2.02 -24.56 -6.09
CA HIS A 421 -1.51 -23.22 -6.37
C HIS A 421 -1.19 -23.05 -7.86
N VAL A 422 -0.96 -21.80 -8.27
CA VAL A 422 -0.50 -21.46 -9.62
C VAL A 422 1.00 -21.75 -9.81
N PRO A 423 1.53 -21.81 -11.05
CA PRO A 423 2.94 -22.15 -11.31
C PRO A 423 3.97 -21.23 -10.67
N TRP A 424 3.65 -19.95 -10.47
CA TRP A 424 4.51 -18.95 -9.80
C TRP A 424 4.29 -18.86 -8.31
N GLY A 425 3.27 -19.55 -7.80
CA GLY A 425 2.84 -19.53 -6.42
C GLY A 425 3.43 -20.67 -5.58
N SER A 426 2.88 -20.76 -4.37
CA SER A 426 3.20 -21.80 -3.37
C SER A 426 1.99 -22.06 -2.48
N THR A 427 2.08 -23.05 -1.60
CA THR A 427 1.10 -23.23 -0.52
C THR A 427 1.27 -22.14 0.56
N HIS A 428 0.24 -21.91 1.37
CA HIS A 428 0.34 -21.02 2.53
C HIS A 428 1.37 -21.55 3.55
N GLU A 429 1.38 -22.87 3.77
CA GLU A 429 2.29 -23.52 4.69
C GLU A 429 3.75 -23.31 4.28
N ASP A 430 4.10 -23.52 3.01
CA ASP A 430 5.47 -23.37 2.54
C ASP A 430 5.95 -21.93 2.62
N THR A 431 5.08 -20.98 2.20
CA THR A 431 5.39 -19.56 2.31
C THR A 431 5.59 -19.13 3.76
N TRP A 432 4.65 -19.50 4.65
CA TRP A 432 4.74 -19.11 6.06
C TRP A 432 5.95 -19.74 6.75
N ARG A 433 6.25 -21.00 6.48
CA ARG A 433 7.45 -21.66 7.00
C ARG A 433 8.70 -20.88 6.63
N LYS A 434 8.85 -20.51 5.35
CA LYS A 434 10.00 -19.75 4.87
C LYS A 434 10.15 -18.39 5.55
N VAL A 435 9.05 -17.64 5.70
CA VAL A 435 9.06 -16.33 6.37
C VAL A 435 9.33 -16.45 7.86
N LYS A 436 8.73 -17.45 8.53
CA LYS A 436 8.87 -17.67 9.98
C LYS A 436 10.30 -18.10 10.38
N GLU A 437 10.94 -18.92 9.56
CA GLU A 437 12.28 -19.45 9.83
C GLU A 437 13.40 -18.44 9.54
N ASN A 438 13.11 -17.32 8.89
CA ASN A 438 14.07 -16.30 8.50
C ASN A 438 13.80 -14.97 9.19
N ASP A 439 14.61 -14.65 10.21
CA ASP A 439 14.42 -13.43 11.02
C ASP A 439 14.46 -12.16 10.20
N TYR A 440 15.35 -12.07 9.21
CA TYR A 440 15.53 -10.90 8.36
C TYR A 440 14.31 -10.59 7.45
N VAL A 441 13.43 -11.55 7.21
CA VAL A 441 12.21 -11.30 6.45
C VAL A 441 11.23 -10.52 7.32
N SER A 442 10.95 -9.27 6.98
CA SER A 442 10.06 -8.39 7.76
C SER A 442 8.63 -8.93 7.88
N GLY A 443 8.20 -9.69 6.88
CA GLY A 443 6.89 -10.32 6.82
C GLY A 443 6.50 -10.65 5.39
N LEU A 444 5.21 -10.90 5.21
CA LEU A 444 4.63 -11.26 3.92
C LEU A 444 3.27 -10.59 3.72
N TYR A 445 2.87 -10.46 2.46
CA TYR A 445 1.50 -10.15 2.04
C TYR A 445 1.00 -11.27 1.12
N ILE A 446 -0.01 -11.99 1.57
CA ILE A 446 -0.60 -13.12 0.82
C ILE A 446 -1.46 -12.58 -0.32
N TRP A 447 -1.33 -13.13 -1.49
CA TRP A 447 -2.25 -12.94 -2.61
C TRP A 447 -3.33 -14.03 -2.58
N THR A 448 -4.58 -13.74 -2.10
CA THR A 448 -5.09 -12.49 -1.50
C THR A 448 -5.87 -12.75 -0.21
N GLY A 449 -6.23 -11.68 0.53
CA GLY A 449 -7.06 -11.82 1.72
C GLY A 449 -8.47 -12.32 1.38
N PHE A 450 -9.10 -11.72 0.40
CA PHE A 450 -10.42 -12.11 -0.12
C PHE A 450 -10.34 -12.47 -1.59
N ASP A 451 -11.18 -13.39 -2.03
CA ASP A 451 -11.50 -13.48 -3.45
C ASP A 451 -12.02 -12.12 -3.94
N TYR A 452 -11.74 -11.81 -5.19
CA TYR A 452 -12.11 -10.55 -5.82
C TYR A 452 -12.73 -10.80 -7.20
N ILE A 453 -13.47 -9.83 -7.69
CA ILE A 453 -14.12 -9.89 -9.01
C ILE A 453 -13.05 -9.69 -10.11
N GLY A 454 -13.13 -10.51 -11.13
CA GLY A 454 -12.13 -10.58 -12.21
C GLY A 454 -11.05 -11.62 -11.94
N GLU A 455 -10.12 -11.76 -12.89
CA GLU A 455 -8.95 -12.63 -12.82
C GLU A 455 -9.23 -14.08 -12.34
N PRO A 456 -10.09 -14.83 -13.02
CA PRO A 456 -10.59 -16.11 -12.54
C PRO A 456 -9.59 -17.27 -12.70
N THR A 457 -8.30 -17.01 -12.71
CA THR A 457 -7.25 -18.03 -12.78
C THR A 457 -7.48 -19.15 -11.75
N PRO A 458 -7.42 -20.43 -12.12
CA PRO A 458 -6.87 -20.96 -13.39
C PRO A 458 -7.91 -21.11 -14.52
N PHE A 459 -9.16 -20.72 -14.27
CA PHE A 459 -10.27 -20.92 -15.20
C PHE A 459 -10.48 -19.73 -16.13
N ASN A 460 -11.22 -19.97 -17.21
CA ASN A 460 -11.73 -18.97 -18.13
C ASN A 460 -13.23 -18.72 -17.87
N PHE A 461 -13.82 -17.81 -18.65
CA PHE A 461 -15.29 -17.64 -18.65
C PHE A 461 -15.98 -19.02 -18.78
N PRO A 462 -17.02 -19.33 -17.97
CA PRO A 462 -17.87 -18.39 -17.21
C PRO A 462 -17.43 -18.06 -15.79
N ALA A 463 -16.29 -18.53 -15.29
CA ALA A 463 -15.75 -18.09 -14.01
C ALA A 463 -15.46 -16.57 -14.05
N ARG A 464 -15.73 -15.85 -12.96
CA ARG A 464 -15.64 -14.39 -12.91
C ARG A 464 -15.00 -13.85 -11.66
N SER A 465 -14.80 -14.69 -10.65
CA SER A 465 -14.15 -14.38 -9.40
C SER A 465 -12.78 -15.04 -9.36
N SER A 466 -11.84 -14.46 -8.66
CA SER A 466 -10.58 -15.12 -8.36
C SER A 466 -10.80 -16.38 -7.51
N TYR A 467 -9.75 -17.19 -7.39
CA TYR A 467 -9.66 -18.37 -6.53
C TYR A 467 -8.51 -18.22 -5.53
N PHE A 468 -7.94 -17.01 -5.42
CA PHE A 468 -6.74 -16.72 -4.64
C PHE A 468 -7.02 -16.33 -3.19
N GLY A 469 -8.27 -16.00 -2.87
CA GLY A 469 -8.64 -15.57 -1.53
C GLY A 469 -8.37 -16.63 -0.46
N ILE A 470 -7.96 -16.21 0.72
CA ILE A 470 -8.07 -17.05 1.92
C ILE A 470 -9.55 -17.12 2.35
N ILE A 471 -10.28 -16.09 1.99
CA ILE A 471 -11.70 -15.89 2.30
C ILE A 471 -12.44 -15.68 0.98
N ASP A 472 -13.61 -16.31 0.82
CA ASP A 472 -14.45 -16.15 -0.37
C ASP A 472 -15.17 -14.78 -0.41
N LEU A 473 -15.79 -14.45 -1.55
CA LEU A 473 -16.57 -13.20 -1.72
C LEU A 473 -17.71 -13.05 -0.72
N ALA A 474 -18.19 -14.15 -0.10
CA ALA A 474 -19.23 -14.10 0.92
C ALA A 474 -18.66 -13.85 2.34
N GLY A 475 -17.35 -13.83 2.48
CA GLY A 475 -16.66 -13.66 3.75
C GLY A 475 -16.57 -14.96 4.56
N CYS A 476 -16.47 -16.10 3.89
CA CYS A 476 -16.28 -17.40 4.53
C CYS A 476 -14.87 -17.93 4.24
N LEU A 477 -14.21 -18.51 5.25
CA LEU A 477 -12.92 -19.16 5.09
C LEU A 477 -12.97 -20.27 4.05
N LEU A 478 -11.98 -20.33 3.18
CA LEU A 478 -11.86 -21.30 2.09
C LEU A 478 -11.15 -22.56 2.53
N TYR A 479 -10.20 -22.47 3.44
CA TYR A 479 -9.34 -23.56 3.88
C TYR A 479 -9.84 -24.22 5.16
N VAL A 480 -9.52 -25.50 5.35
CA VAL A 480 -9.93 -26.30 6.53
C VAL A 480 -9.04 -26.00 7.74
N SER A 481 -7.78 -25.65 7.48
CA SER A 481 -6.82 -25.22 8.51
C SER A 481 -5.70 -24.43 7.84
N VAL A 482 -5.40 -23.28 8.37
CA VAL A 482 -4.23 -22.46 8.00
C VAL A 482 -3.36 -22.27 9.23
#